data_67950a029e2d5e4d5f17175bdda48ac7
#
_entry.id   67950a029e2d5e4d5f17175bdda48ac7
#
_cell.length_a   1.000
_cell.length_b   1.000
_cell.length_c   1.000
_cell.angle_alpha   90.00
_cell.angle_beta   90.00
_cell.angle_gamma   90.00
#
_symmetry.space_group_name_H-M   'P 1'
#
loop_
_entity.id
_entity.type
_entity.pdbx_description
1 polymer ?
#
loop_
_entity_poly.entity_id
_entity_poly.type
_entity_poly.pdbx_seq_one_letter_code
_entity_poly.pdbx_strand_id
1 'polypeptide(L)'
;MSRCVLIFVAVALPTSVALAKRVAPAKAEPVIYRGVRYVAPNDDARRAYIEAWDVQTNKKLWDLTIFTNRIDPILEEDVQWVFIKALNIRDGALILTSERDKIYRVDLKTKAVRQSE
;
A
#
# COMPACT_ATOMS: atom_id res chain seq x y z
N MET A 1 -47.77 18.58 -34.40
CA MET A 1 -47.38 18.57 -33.93
C MET A 1 -46.72 18.49 -33.09
N SER A 2 -46.18 18.44 -32.70
CA SER A 2 -45.41 18.29 -31.89
C SER A 2 -45.10 18.01 -30.92
N ARG A 3 -44.69 17.77 -30.52
CA ARG A 3 -44.41 17.42 -29.51
C ARG A 3 -43.36 17.33 -28.91
N CYS A 4 -42.87 17.29 -28.21
CA CYS A 4 -41.89 17.35 -27.61
C CYS A 4 -41.59 16.63 -26.68
N VAL A 5 -40.99 16.31 -26.33
CA VAL A 5 -40.65 15.49 -25.47
C VAL A 5 -39.76 15.79 -24.65
N LEU A 6 -39.46 15.62 -23.84
CA LEU A 6 -38.63 15.84 -22.95
C LEU A 6 -38.09 15.04 -22.30
N ILE A 7 -37.43 14.86 -21.94
CA ILE A 7 -36.79 14.06 -21.28
C ILE A 7 -35.96 14.37 -20.41
N PHE A 8 -35.55 14.11 -19.66
CA PHE A 8 -34.79 14.39 -18.77
C PHE A 8 -34.24 13.60 -18.07
N VAL A 9 -33.51 13.45 -17.66
CA VAL A 9 -32.82 12.73 -17.11
C VAL A 9 -32.29 12.99 -16.01
N ALA A 10 -32.31 12.64 -15.18
CA ALA A 10 -31.88 12.83 -14.03
C ALA A 10 -30.80 12.25 -13.75
N VAL A 11 -29.97 12.48 -13.49
CA VAL A 11 -28.92 11.88 -13.17
C VAL A 11 -28.55 11.92 -11.93
N ALA A 12 -28.58 11.38 -11.20
CA ALA A 12 -28.27 11.36 -9.96
C ALA A 12 -27.04 11.01 -9.69
N LEU A 13 -26.39 11.36 -9.22
CA LEU A 13 -25.23 11.02 -8.85
C LEU A 13 -24.96 10.74 -7.65
N PRO A 14 -24.44 10.01 -7.21
CA PRO A 14 -24.16 9.48 -6.08
C PRO A 14 -23.27 10.07 -5.32
N THR A 15 -23.14 10.52 -4.89
CA THR A 15 -22.35 11.09 -4.11
C THR A 15 -21.79 10.43 -3.17
N SER A 16 -21.51 9.63 -3.06
CA SER A 16 -20.93 8.97 -2.20
C SER A 16 -20.17 9.48 -1.35
N VAL A 17 -20.10 9.78 -0.74
CA VAL A 17 -19.38 10.18 0.14
C VAL A 17 -18.71 9.50 0.94
N ALA A 18 -18.50 8.74 0.96
CA ALA A 18 -17.85 7.98 1.76
C ALA A 18 -16.74 8.41 2.24
N LEU A 19 -16.45 9.10 2.38
CA LEU A 19 -15.49 9.59 2.77
C LEU A 19 -14.64 9.17 3.73
N ALA A 20 -14.77 8.94 4.69
CA ALA A 20 -13.86 8.57 5.66
C ALA A 20 -13.37 7.20 5.52
N LYS A 21 -13.92 6.39 4.75
CA LYS A 21 -13.46 5.08 4.71
C LYS A 21 -12.58 4.84 3.57
N ARG A 22 -11.53 4.10 3.77
CA ARG A 22 -10.72 3.83 2.64
C ARG A 22 -11.27 2.62 1.98
N VAL A 23 -11.29 2.63 0.72
CA VAL A 23 -11.83 1.57 -0.03
C VAL A 23 -10.83 0.52 -0.32
N ALA A 24 -9.65 0.84 -0.56
CA ALA A 24 -8.64 -0.14 -0.90
C ALA A 24 -7.28 0.34 -0.48
N PRO A 25 -6.39 -0.57 -0.13
CA PRO A 25 -5.04 -0.16 0.20
C PRO A 25 -4.29 0.30 -1.03
N ALA A 26 -3.23 1.02 -0.81
CA ALA A 26 -2.37 1.44 -1.88
C ALA A 26 -1.77 0.23 -2.55
N LYS A 27 -1.43 0.37 -3.83
CA LYS A 27 -0.83 -0.68 -4.53
C LYS A 27 0.56 -0.28 -4.81
N ALA A 28 1.52 -0.86 -4.17
CA ALA A 28 2.92 -0.56 -4.41
C ALA A 28 3.44 -1.46 -5.50
N GLU A 29 4.11 -0.88 -6.48
CA GLU A 29 4.66 -1.67 -7.56
C GLU A 29 5.82 -2.53 -7.05
N PRO A 30 5.88 -3.80 -7.38
CA PRO A 30 7.00 -4.62 -6.95
C PRO A 30 8.29 -4.19 -7.59
N VAL A 31 9.42 -4.50 -6.95
CA VAL A 31 10.72 -4.24 -7.55
C VAL A 31 11.49 -5.53 -7.59
N ILE A 32 12.32 -5.68 -8.62
CA ILE A 32 13.17 -6.85 -8.77
C ILE A 32 14.62 -6.41 -8.65
N TYR A 33 15.36 -7.11 -7.82
CA TYR A 33 16.75 -6.80 -7.62
C TYR A 33 17.51 -8.10 -7.39
N ARG A 34 18.48 -8.37 -8.22
CA ARG A 34 19.33 -9.55 -8.13
C ARG A 34 18.54 -10.85 -8.03
N GLY A 35 17.56 -10.99 -8.89
CA GLY A 35 16.77 -12.20 -8.96
C GLY A 35 15.73 -12.37 -7.88
N VAL A 36 15.49 -11.35 -7.09
CA VAL A 36 14.50 -11.39 -6.04
C VAL A 36 13.45 -10.31 -6.30
N ARG A 37 12.20 -10.70 -6.23
CA ARG A 37 11.10 -9.76 -6.37
C ARG A 37 10.60 -9.39 -4.98
N TYR A 38 10.61 -8.11 -4.70
CA TYR A 38 10.12 -7.58 -3.41
C TYR A 38 8.75 -6.99 -3.61
N VAL A 39 7.81 -7.41 -2.80
CA VAL A 39 6.43 -6.93 -2.89
C VAL A 39 5.93 -6.48 -1.53
N ALA A 40 5.04 -5.52 -1.53
CA ALA A 40 4.34 -5.10 -0.33
C ALA A 40 2.88 -5.46 -0.52
N PRO A 41 2.41 -6.54 0.08
CA PRO A 41 1.04 -7.00 -0.18
C PRO A 41 -0.03 -6.06 0.33
N ASN A 42 0.27 -5.30 1.37
CA ASN A 42 -0.68 -4.35 1.94
C ASN A 42 -2.02 -5.01 2.28
N ASP A 43 -1.96 -6.21 2.82
CA ASP A 43 -3.15 -6.96 3.14
C ASP A 43 -3.38 -7.11 4.64
N ASP A 44 -2.61 -6.42 5.44
CA ASP A 44 -2.75 -6.48 6.88
C ASP A 44 -2.81 -5.05 7.40
N ALA A 45 -3.95 -4.66 7.94
CA ALA A 45 -4.14 -3.29 8.39
C ALA A 45 -3.30 -2.94 9.60
N ARG A 46 -2.81 -3.93 10.31
CA ARG A 46 -2.08 -3.68 11.54
C ARG A 46 -0.58 -3.70 11.38
N ARG A 47 -0.09 -4.19 10.28
CA ARG A 47 1.35 -4.16 10.04
C ARG A 47 1.64 -3.99 8.56
N ALA A 48 2.68 -3.26 8.29
CA ALA A 48 3.18 -3.13 6.94
C ALA A 48 4.39 -4.03 6.80
N TYR A 49 4.38 -4.88 5.80
CA TYR A 49 5.45 -5.85 5.63
C TYR A 49 5.75 -6.05 4.14
N ILE A 50 6.90 -6.63 3.89
CA ILE A 50 7.29 -6.98 2.55
C ILE A 50 7.57 -8.47 2.48
N GLU A 51 7.49 -8.99 1.27
CA GLU A 51 7.86 -10.37 0.99
C GLU A 51 8.92 -10.38 -0.08
N ALA A 52 9.87 -11.29 0.04
CA ALA A 52 10.90 -11.49 -0.97
C ALA A 52 10.66 -12.83 -1.64
N TRP A 53 10.58 -12.81 -2.95
CA TRP A 53 10.28 -14.00 -3.73
C TRP A 53 11.37 -14.25 -4.75
N ASP A 54 11.78 -15.51 -4.89
CA ASP A 54 12.75 -15.88 -5.90
C ASP A 54 12.05 -15.82 -7.25
N VAL A 55 12.59 -15.02 -8.17
CA VAL A 55 11.96 -14.83 -9.46
C VAL A 55 11.97 -16.11 -10.28
N GLN A 56 13.03 -16.90 -10.14
CA GLN A 56 13.17 -18.08 -10.94
C GLN A 56 12.28 -19.23 -10.49
N THR A 57 12.20 -19.49 -9.21
CA THR A 57 11.42 -20.60 -8.69
C THR A 57 10.03 -20.17 -8.23
N ASN A 58 9.82 -18.88 -8.12
CA ASN A 58 8.57 -18.31 -7.62
C ASN A 58 8.26 -18.81 -6.21
N LYS A 59 9.28 -18.97 -5.40
CA LYS A 59 9.09 -19.37 -4.01
C LYS A 59 9.39 -18.21 -3.10
N LYS A 60 8.63 -18.12 -2.04
CA LYS A 60 8.86 -17.07 -1.05
C LYS A 60 10.13 -17.39 -0.28
N LEU A 61 11.02 -16.44 -0.20
CA LEU A 61 12.27 -16.59 0.52
C LEU A 61 12.14 -16.14 1.96
N TRP A 62 11.52 -15.01 2.18
CA TRP A 62 11.33 -14.47 3.54
C TRP A 62 10.32 -13.33 3.50
N ASP A 63 9.86 -12.94 4.66
CA ASP A 63 9.08 -11.72 4.78
C ASP A 63 9.57 -10.94 5.99
N LEU A 64 9.22 -9.69 6.05
CA LEU A 64 9.75 -8.80 7.08
C LEU A 64 8.76 -7.71 7.38
N THR A 65 8.46 -7.53 8.65
CA THR A 65 7.60 -6.42 9.07
C THR A 65 8.43 -5.15 9.11
N ILE A 66 7.92 -4.11 8.48
CA ILE A 66 8.60 -2.82 8.43
C ILE A 66 8.13 -1.94 9.57
N PHE A 67 6.82 -1.83 9.75
CA PHE A 67 6.27 -1.09 10.88
C PHE A 67 4.89 -1.65 11.21
N THR A 68 4.41 -1.33 12.40
CA THR A 68 3.07 -1.75 12.80
C THR A 68 2.21 -0.51 13.01
N ASN A 69 0.95 -0.65 12.74
CA ASN A 69 -0.01 0.42 12.94
C ASN A 69 -0.62 0.25 14.32
N ARG A 70 -0.52 1.33 15.14
CA ARG A 70 -1.10 1.26 16.43
C ARG A 70 -2.51 1.74 16.29
N ILE A 71 -3.49 0.94 16.56
CA ILE A 71 -4.89 1.28 16.37
C ILE A 71 -5.47 1.74 17.68
N ASP A 72 -5.99 2.96 17.67
CA ASP A 72 -6.68 3.50 18.82
C ASP A 72 -8.12 3.04 18.77
N PRO A 73 -8.59 2.28 19.73
CA PRO A 73 -9.94 1.73 19.66
C PRO A 73 -11.05 2.78 19.77
N ILE A 74 -10.71 3.99 20.14
CA ILE A 74 -11.72 5.02 20.24
C ILE A 74 -12.01 5.65 18.88
N LEU A 75 -11.07 5.60 17.97
CA LEU A 75 -11.21 6.21 16.66
C LEU A 75 -11.59 5.15 15.63
N GLU A 76 -12.07 5.60 14.50
CA GLU A 76 -12.37 4.68 13.42
C GLU A 76 -11.11 3.98 12.99
N GLU A 77 -11.18 2.69 12.89
CA GLU A 77 -9.98 1.90 12.62
C GLU A 77 -9.43 2.11 11.23
N ASP A 78 -10.26 2.09 10.22
CA ASP A 78 -9.77 2.12 8.85
C ASP A 78 -9.07 3.43 8.48
N VAL A 79 -9.35 4.51 9.14
CA VAL A 79 -8.65 5.75 8.86
C VAL A 79 -7.27 5.79 9.49
N GLN A 80 -6.97 4.83 10.35
CA GLN A 80 -5.66 4.74 10.99
C GLN A 80 -4.72 3.81 10.25
N TRP A 81 -5.20 3.11 9.23
CA TRP A 81 -4.37 2.18 8.47
C TRP A 81 -3.37 2.96 7.62
N VAL A 82 -2.14 2.54 7.67
CA VAL A 82 -1.08 3.14 6.86
C VAL A 82 -0.40 2.00 6.13
N PHE A 83 -0.33 2.11 4.84
CA PHE A 83 0.27 1.07 4.01
C PHE A 83 1.53 1.58 3.33
N ILE A 84 2.22 0.71 2.65
CA ILE A 84 3.40 1.06 1.87
C ILE A 84 2.93 1.49 0.50
N LYS A 85 3.33 2.68 0.07
CA LYS A 85 2.90 3.14 -1.24
C LYS A 85 3.95 3.01 -2.32
N ALA A 86 5.21 2.83 -1.97
CA ALA A 86 6.25 2.70 -2.98
C ALA A 86 7.43 1.90 -2.48
N LEU A 87 8.03 1.14 -3.39
CA LEU A 87 9.25 0.40 -3.15
C LEU A 87 10.30 0.82 -4.16
N ASN A 88 11.53 0.84 -3.77
CA ASN A 88 12.61 1.28 -4.62
C ASN A 88 13.90 0.64 -4.18
N ILE A 89 14.85 0.49 -5.09
CA ILE A 89 16.18 0.00 -4.73
C ILE A 89 17.14 1.16 -4.86
N ARG A 90 17.94 1.36 -3.83
CA ARG A 90 18.95 2.40 -3.88
C ARG A 90 20.18 1.93 -3.14
N ASP A 91 21.31 1.97 -3.78
CA ASP A 91 22.59 1.58 -3.16
C ASP A 91 22.49 0.20 -2.51
N GLY A 92 21.84 -0.73 -3.18
CA GLY A 92 21.75 -2.10 -2.68
C GLY A 92 20.81 -2.30 -1.53
N ALA A 93 20.02 -1.31 -1.18
CA ALA A 93 19.03 -1.42 -0.12
C ALA A 93 17.64 -1.21 -0.67
N LEU A 94 16.67 -1.72 0.04
CA LEU A 94 15.29 -1.52 -0.33
C LEU A 94 14.77 -0.28 0.41
N ILE A 95 14.24 0.64 -0.34
CA ILE A 95 13.69 1.89 0.22
C ILE A 95 12.18 1.83 0.10
N LEU A 96 11.50 2.05 1.21
CA LEU A 96 10.05 2.01 1.22
C LEU A 96 9.50 3.35 1.62
N THR A 97 8.44 3.76 0.99
CA THR A 97 7.73 4.99 1.37
C THR A 97 6.34 4.61 1.84
N SER A 98 5.96 5.08 3.00
CA SER A 98 4.62 4.82 3.51
C SER A 98 3.64 5.83 2.96
N GLU A 99 2.36 5.58 3.16
CA GLU A 99 1.32 6.51 2.75
C GLU A 99 1.40 7.85 3.47
N ARG A 100 2.13 7.90 4.58
CA ARG A 100 2.34 9.16 5.29
C ARG A 100 3.71 9.76 4.97
N ASP A 101 4.29 9.31 3.88
CA ASP A 101 5.57 9.81 3.38
C ASP A 101 6.75 9.58 4.32
N LYS A 102 6.63 8.61 5.19
CA LYS A 102 7.77 8.19 5.99
C LYS A 102 8.61 7.24 5.16
N ILE A 103 9.91 7.33 5.30
CA ILE A 103 10.82 6.55 4.49
C ILE A 103 11.55 5.55 5.38
N TYR A 104 11.60 4.32 4.92
CA TYR A 104 12.27 3.25 5.63
C TYR A 104 13.32 2.64 4.71
N ARG A 105 14.43 2.25 5.30
CA ARG A 105 15.49 1.62 4.54
C ARG A 105 15.72 0.23 5.12
N VAL A 106 15.76 -0.77 4.27
CA VAL A 106 15.99 -2.14 4.68
C VAL A 106 17.32 -2.59 4.11
N ASP A 107 18.21 -3.01 4.99
CA ASP A 107 19.45 -3.60 4.56
C ASP A 107 19.13 -5.02 4.10
N LEU A 108 19.35 -5.33 2.86
CA LEU A 108 18.95 -6.62 2.32
C LEU A 108 19.83 -7.76 2.80
N LYS A 109 20.98 -7.47 3.35
CA LYS A 109 21.83 -8.51 3.89
C LYS A 109 21.45 -8.86 5.30
N THR A 110 21.26 -7.89 6.14
CA THR A 110 20.97 -8.12 7.55
C THR A 110 19.48 -8.08 7.85
N LYS A 111 18.70 -7.51 6.95
CA LYS A 111 17.26 -7.28 7.11
C LYS A 111 16.96 -6.27 8.21
N ALA A 112 17.94 -5.44 8.53
CA ALA A 112 17.71 -4.37 9.49
C ALA A 112 16.89 -3.27 8.87
N VAL A 113 15.91 -2.77 9.60
CA VAL A 113 15.00 -1.73 9.16
C VAL A 113 15.33 -0.44 9.89
N ARG A 114 15.47 0.64 9.15
CA ARG A 114 15.69 1.93 9.74
C ARG A 114 14.76 2.93 9.17
N GLN A 115 14.16 3.75 9.98
CA GLN A 115 13.35 4.85 9.49
C GLN A 115 14.27 6.02 9.25
N SER A 116 14.21 6.61 8.04
CA SER A 116 15.00 7.78 7.80
C SER A 116 14.15 9.00 7.92
N GLU A 117 14.76 10.08 8.25
CA GLU A 117 13.99 11.23 8.42
C GLU A 117 13.94 12.08 7.29
#